data_8829aa39e5840020f873a6dfdb314e86
#
_entry.id   8829aa39e5840020f873a6dfdb314e86
#
_cell.length_a   1.000
_cell.length_b   1.000
_cell.length_c   1.000
_cell.angle_alpha   90.00
_cell.angle_beta   90.00
_cell.angle_gamma   90.00
#
_symmetry.space_group_name_H-M   'P 1'
#
loop_
_entity.id
_entity.type
_entity.pdbx_description
1 polymer ?
#
loop_
_entity_poly.entity_id
_entity_poly.type
_entity_poly.pdbx_seq_one_letter_code
_entity_poly.pdbx_strand_id
1 'polypeptide(L)'
;MVDIHTDEEEKNFWKKLAKFLRRHGVHYEHKELKREYMRLCRKYSSLLQNRYPDNKIEINISDVFYELCTLKNSRVTREFSDAFGYIFRAESRAYFKVYDGVYDMLGELNRQGVKVWLLSNAQAIFTMPELEQLGLVRYFDGIAISSDAGFKKPDAEFAAYLFAKYPEADITPEKCLMVGNEYGSDGKVAENAGMNFLYAVSNLTPESERAEYQTPSQKE
;
A
#
# COMPACT_ATOMS: atom_id res chain seq x y z
N MET A 1 9.45 -6.82 -2.68
CA MET A 1 9.37 -7.00 -4.15
C MET A 1 9.68 -5.71 -4.91
N VAL A 2 9.14 -4.58 -4.50
CA VAL A 2 9.36 -3.27 -5.13
C VAL A 2 10.07 -2.35 -4.15
N ASP A 3 11.15 -1.72 -4.60
CA ASP A 3 11.84 -0.64 -3.91
C ASP A 3 11.27 0.69 -4.42
N ILE A 4 10.57 1.41 -3.54
CA ILE A 4 9.90 2.65 -3.89
C ILE A 4 10.14 3.70 -2.82
N HIS A 5 10.54 4.88 -3.26
CA HIS A 5 10.77 6.03 -2.39
C HIS A 5 9.95 7.21 -2.88
N THR A 6 9.27 7.86 -1.95
CA THR A 6 8.45 9.05 -2.21
C THR A 6 8.88 10.21 -1.32
N ASP A 7 8.78 11.42 -1.85
CA ASP A 7 9.06 12.65 -1.13
C ASP A 7 7.95 13.68 -1.38
N GLU A 8 7.05 13.80 -0.42
CA GLU A 8 5.98 14.81 -0.41
C GLU A 8 6.43 16.15 0.17
N GLU A 9 7.63 16.22 0.73
CA GLU A 9 8.26 17.42 1.27
C GLU A 9 9.18 18.11 0.26
N GLU A 10 9.36 17.55 -0.94
CA GLU A 10 10.08 18.19 -2.04
C GLU A 10 9.56 19.62 -2.25
N LYS A 11 10.50 20.58 -2.34
CA LYS A 11 10.23 22.02 -2.27
C LYS A 11 9.11 22.54 -3.18
N ASN A 12 8.92 21.89 -4.34
CA ASN A 12 7.93 22.32 -5.34
C ASN A 12 6.73 21.37 -5.47
N PHE A 13 6.70 20.26 -4.76
CA PHE A 13 5.67 19.25 -4.86
C PHE A 13 4.26 19.85 -4.78
N TRP A 14 3.92 20.49 -3.68
CA TRP A 14 2.60 21.10 -3.47
C TRP A 14 2.28 22.24 -4.44
N LYS A 15 3.32 22.96 -4.93
CA LYS A 15 3.15 24.01 -5.96
C LYS A 15 2.77 23.41 -7.32
N LYS A 16 3.41 22.30 -7.72
CA LYS A 16 3.09 21.59 -8.95
C LYS A 16 1.65 21.06 -8.92
N LEU A 17 1.25 20.44 -7.82
CA LEU A 17 -0.11 19.93 -7.60
C LEU A 17 -1.16 21.06 -7.64
N ALA A 18 -0.94 22.16 -6.93
CA ALA A 18 -1.85 23.30 -6.96
C ALA A 18 -1.97 23.91 -8.37
N LYS A 19 -0.86 23.98 -9.13
CA LYS A 19 -0.87 24.42 -10.53
C LYS A 19 -1.67 23.50 -11.44
N PHE A 20 -1.53 22.18 -11.25
CA PHE A 20 -2.34 21.19 -11.97
C PHE A 20 -3.83 21.38 -11.69
N LEU A 21 -4.24 21.39 -10.43
CA LEU A 21 -5.62 21.55 -10.00
C LEU A 21 -6.25 22.85 -10.51
N ARG A 22 -5.52 23.97 -10.45
CA ARG A 22 -5.98 25.28 -10.93
C ARG A 22 -6.34 25.27 -12.42
N ARG A 23 -5.58 24.55 -13.26
CA ARG A 23 -5.86 24.41 -14.69
C ARG A 23 -7.17 23.66 -14.97
N HIS A 24 -7.66 22.91 -13.98
CA HIS A 24 -8.89 22.12 -14.07
C HIS A 24 -10.02 22.69 -13.19
N GLY A 25 -9.92 23.99 -12.83
CA GLY A 25 -10.97 24.70 -12.09
C GLY A 25 -11.05 24.37 -10.60
N VAL A 26 -10.04 23.70 -10.02
CA VAL A 26 -9.93 23.45 -8.58
C VAL A 26 -8.86 24.37 -8.00
N HIS A 27 -9.28 25.45 -7.34
CA HIS A 27 -8.42 26.55 -6.97
C HIS A 27 -7.96 26.46 -5.50
N TYR A 28 -6.69 26.10 -5.33
CA TYR A 28 -5.97 26.10 -4.06
C TYR A 28 -4.65 26.90 -4.17
N GLU A 29 -4.32 27.62 -3.12
CA GLU A 29 -2.93 27.99 -2.87
C GLU A 29 -2.18 26.74 -2.34
N HIS A 30 -0.90 26.58 -2.67
CA HIS A 30 -0.16 25.35 -2.38
C HIS A 30 -0.09 25.01 -0.87
N LYS A 31 0.02 26.02 0.01
CA LYS A 31 0.00 25.80 1.47
C LYS A 31 -1.39 25.41 1.97
N GLU A 32 -2.44 25.97 1.36
CA GLU A 32 -3.83 25.62 1.64
C GLU A 32 -4.10 24.18 1.20
N LEU A 33 -3.66 23.80 0.00
CA LEU A 33 -3.80 22.45 -0.53
C LEU A 33 -3.21 21.40 0.43
N LYS A 34 -1.95 21.60 0.86
CA LYS A 34 -1.30 20.71 1.84
C LYS A 34 -2.10 20.63 3.15
N ARG A 35 -2.51 21.76 3.69
CA ARG A 35 -3.27 21.81 4.96
C ARG A 35 -4.60 21.08 4.84
N GLU A 36 -5.35 21.29 3.76
CA GLU A 36 -6.64 20.61 3.54
C GLU A 36 -6.49 19.11 3.32
N TYR A 37 -5.51 18.69 2.53
CA TYR A 37 -5.16 17.28 2.37
C TYR A 37 -4.90 16.61 3.73
N MET A 38 -4.01 17.19 4.54
CA MET A 38 -3.69 16.67 5.86
C MET A 38 -4.90 16.68 6.82
N ARG A 39 -5.77 17.69 6.72
CA ARG A 39 -7.01 17.76 7.50
C ARG A 39 -7.97 16.64 7.13
N LEU A 40 -8.14 16.39 5.84
CA LEU A 40 -9.01 15.32 5.36
C LEU A 40 -8.47 13.93 5.72
N CYS A 41 -7.17 13.68 5.57
CA CYS A 41 -6.55 12.44 6.03
C CYS A 41 -6.86 12.18 7.51
N ARG A 42 -6.68 13.18 8.38
CA ARG A 42 -7.04 13.05 9.80
C ARG A 42 -8.52 12.81 10.03
N LYS A 43 -9.41 13.51 9.29
CA LYS A 43 -10.86 13.30 9.36
C LYS A 43 -11.23 11.84 9.07
N TYR A 44 -10.76 11.31 7.95
CA TYR A 44 -11.06 9.93 7.55
C TYR A 44 -10.47 8.90 8.51
N SER A 45 -9.23 9.13 8.97
CA SER A 45 -8.61 8.26 9.98
C SER A 45 -9.41 8.24 11.28
N SER A 46 -9.85 9.41 11.77
CA SER A 46 -10.64 9.49 12.99
C SER A 46 -12.00 8.81 12.85
N LEU A 47 -12.67 8.95 11.70
CA LEU A 47 -13.95 8.28 11.44
C LEU A 47 -13.81 6.77 11.46
N LEU A 48 -12.78 6.22 10.81
CA LEU A 48 -12.51 4.78 10.81
C LEU A 48 -12.08 4.28 12.19
N GLN A 49 -11.20 5.01 12.88
CA GLN A 49 -10.74 4.61 14.21
C GLN A 49 -11.87 4.61 15.24
N ASN A 50 -12.81 5.55 15.14
CA ASN A 50 -14.00 5.56 16.00
C ASN A 50 -14.92 4.36 15.72
N ARG A 51 -14.97 3.89 14.48
CA ARG A 51 -15.76 2.72 14.09
C ARG A 51 -15.08 1.39 14.49
N TYR A 52 -13.74 1.36 14.45
CA TYR A 52 -12.92 0.19 14.71
C TYR A 52 -11.79 0.55 15.68
N PRO A 53 -12.11 0.77 16.98
CA PRO A 53 -11.15 1.33 17.94
C PRO A 53 -9.94 0.44 18.21
N ASP A 54 -10.10 -0.87 18.11
CA ASP A 54 -9.06 -1.86 18.42
C ASP A 54 -8.24 -2.29 17.20
N ASN A 55 -8.62 -1.85 15.99
CA ASN A 55 -8.01 -2.27 14.76
C ASN A 55 -6.98 -1.27 14.23
N LYS A 56 -6.01 -1.76 13.47
CA LYS A 56 -5.12 -0.95 12.63
C LYS A 56 -5.84 -0.61 11.32
N ILE A 57 -6.41 0.58 11.29
CA ILE A 57 -7.21 1.06 10.15
C ILE A 57 -6.32 1.57 9.01
N GLU A 58 -6.85 1.51 7.79
CA GLU A 58 -6.30 2.16 6.61
C GLU A 58 -7.38 2.97 5.90
N ILE A 59 -7.14 4.26 5.69
CA ILE A 59 -8.05 5.11 4.90
C ILE A 59 -7.89 4.83 3.42
N ASN A 60 -8.95 5.05 2.64
CA ASN A 60 -8.81 5.11 1.19
C ASN A 60 -8.50 6.54 0.77
N ILE A 61 -7.27 6.77 0.30
CA ILE A 61 -6.81 8.11 -0.08
C ILE A 61 -7.56 8.67 -1.31
N SER A 62 -8.17 7.80 -2.12
CA SER A 62 -9.00 8.21 -3.26
C SER A 62 -10.23 9.00 -2.78
N ASP A 63 -10.81 8.66 -1.62
CA ASP A 63 -11.90 9.42 -1.01
C ASP A 63 -11.43 10.81 -0.53
N VAL A 64 -10.22 10.86 0.01
CA VAL A 64 -9.58 12.13 0.41
C VAL A 64 -9.39 13.03 -0.82
N PHE A 65 -8.87 12.52 -1.93
CA PHE A 65 -8.70 13.29 -3.16
C PHE A 65 -10.04 13.77 -3.73
N TYR A 66 -11.06 12.92 -3.69
CA TYR A 66 -12.38 13.29 -4.18
C TYR A 66 -12.97 14.43 -3.34
N GLU A 67 -12.99 14.31 -2.01
CA GLU A 67 -13.48 15.39 -1.14
C GLU A 67 -12.63 16.66 -1.31
N LEU A 68 -11.30 16.54 -1.36
CA LEU A 68 -10.38 17.66 -1.57
C LEU A 68 -10.72 18.46 -2.84
N CYS A 69 -10.98 17.78 -3.94
CA CYS A 69 -11.31 18.44 -5.20
C CYS A 69 -12.74 19.03 -5.17
N THR A 70 -13.71 18.30 -4.64
CA THR A 70 -15.12 18.75 -4.61
C THR A 70 -15.38 19.91 -3.66
N LEU A 71 -14.58 20.10 -2.63
CA LEU A 71 -14.61 21.28 -1.75
C LEU A 71 -14.44 22.62 -2.51
N LYS A 72 -13.70 22.62 -3.63
CA LYS A 72 -13.45 23.82 -4.46
C LYS A 72 -14.23 23.80 -5.78
N ASN A 73 -14.65 22.66 -6.24
CA ASN A 73 -15.41 22.53 -7.47
C ASN A 73 -16.33 21.28 -7.39
N SER A 74 -17.60 21.50 -7.07
CA SER A 74 -18.60 20.44 -6.92
C SER A 74 -18.91 19.65 -8.20
N ARG A 75 -18.40 20.11 -9.36
CA ARG A 75 -18.54 19.42 -10.66
C ARG A 75 -17.45 18.42 -10.94
N VAL A 76 -16.46 18.30 -10.06
CA VAL A 76 -15.37 17.32 -10.18
C VAL A 76 -15.94 15.91 -10.12
N THR A 77 -15.54 15.07 -11.06
CA THR A 77 -15.90 13.64 -11.09
C THR A 77 -14.89 12.81 -10.31
N ARG A 78 -15.26 11.57 -10.00
CA ARG A 78 -14.35 10.62 -9.35
C ARG A 78 -13.14 10.33 -10.22
N GLU A 79 -13.35 10.14 -11.51
CA GLU A 79 -12.28 9.87 -12.49
C GLU A 79 -11.24 10.99 -12.52
N PHE A 80 -11.68 12.25 -12.41
CA PHE A 80 -10.74 13.38 -12.33
C PHE A 80 -9.93 13.34 -11.02
N SER A 81 -10.58 13.09 -9.90
CA SER A 81 -9.88 13.02 -8.60
C SER A 81 -8.91 11.85 -8.53
N ASP A 82 -9.24 10.72 -9.16
CA ASP A 82 -8.35 9.58 -9.26
C ASP A 82 -7.16 9.88 -10.19
N ALA A 83 -7.39 10.57 -11.32
CA ALA A 83 -6.32 11.09 -12.17
C ALA A 83 -5.40 12.06 -11.42
N PHE A 84 -5.96 12.91 -10.54
CA PHE A 84 -5.16 13.76 -9.66
C PHE A 84 -4.33 12.92 -8.67
N GLY A 85 -4.88 11.83 -8.13
CA GLY A 85 -4.14 10.87 -7.30
C GLY A 85 -2.93 10.29 -8.03
N TYR A 86 -3.06 9.94 -9.31
CA TYR A 86 -1.92 9.48 -10.12
C TYR A 86 -0.85 10.56 -10.31
N ILE A 87 -1.26 11.82 -10.52
CA ILE A 87 -0.31 12.94 -10.60
C ILE A 87 0.38 13.17 -9.25
N PHE A 88 -0.37 13.11 -8.14
CA PHE A 88 0.18 13.19 -6.80
C PHE A 88 1.28 12.15 -6.58
N ARG A 89 1.00 10.89 -6.93
CA ARG A 89 1.96 9.79 -6.80
C ARG A 89 3.17 9.95 -7.72
N ALA A 90 2.95 10.34 -8.97
CA ALA A 90 4.03 10.56 -9.93
C ALA A 90 4.98 11.68 -9.53
N GLU A 91 4.43 12.79 -8.99
CA GLU A 91 5.23 13.94 -8.54
C GLU A 91 5.96 13.69 -7.21
N SER A 92 5.44 12.81 -6.34
CA SER A 92 6.11 12.43 -5.09
C SER A 92 7.16 11.33 -5.27
N ARG A 93 7.09 10.55 -6.35
CA ARG A 93 7.93 9.38 -6.54
C ARG A 93 9.34 9.76 -6.97
N ALA A 94 10.30 9.60 -6.06
CA ALA A 94 11.72 9.86 -6.33
C ALA A 94 12.43 8.64 -6.93
N TYR A 95 12.00 7.42 -6.56
CA TYR A 95 12.61 6.17 -6.98
C TYR A 95 11.59 5.04 -7.05
N PHE A 96 11.74 4.15 -8.04
CA PHE A 96 10.81 3.07 -8.29
C PHE A 96 11.46 1.94 -9.10
N LYS A 97 11.71 0.80 -8.48
CA LYS A 97 12.39 -0.34 -9.09
C LYS A 97 11.92 -1.66 -8.47
N VAL A 98 11.84 -2.71 -9.28
CA VAL A 98 11.71 -4.09 -8.79
C VAL A 98 13.08 -4.57 -8.32
N TYR A 99 13.16 -5.27 -7.19
CA TYR A 99 14.39 -5.89 -6.74
C TYR A 99 14.87 -6.95 -7.73
N ASP A 100 16.17 -7.10 -7.85
CA ASP A 100 16.77 -8.10 -8.71
C ASP A 100 16.32 -9.51 -8.26
N GLY A 101 16.04 -10.39 -9.23
CA GLY A 101 15.59 -11.77 -9.00
C GLY A 101 14.08 -11.93 -8.69
N VAL A 102 13.31 -10.86 -8.49
CA VAL A 102 11.87 -10.96 -8.19
C VAL A 102 11.10 -11.60 -9.34
N TYR A 103 11.36 -11.22 -10.58
CA TYR A 103 10.68 -11.81 -11.73
C TYR A 103 10.98 -13.30 -11.88
N ASP A 104 12.24 -13.69 -11.69
CA ASP A 104 12.69 -15.08 -11.77
C ASP A 104 12.04 -15.92 -10.66
N MET A 105 12.04 -15.40 -9.42
CA MET A 105 11.41 -16.05 -8.28
C MET A 105 9.90 -16.23 -8.50
N LEU A 106 9.18 -15.18 -8.88
CA LEU A 106 7.73 -15.26 -9.11
C LEU A 106 7.39 -16.19 -10.29
N GLY A 107 8.19 -16.11 -11.36
CA GLY A 107 8.04 -17.00 -12.52
C GLY A 107 8.28 -18.47 -12.15
N GLU A 108 9.25 -18.76 -11.30
CA GLU A 108 9.53 -20.12 -10.83
C GLU A 108 8.40 -20.65 -9.91
N LEU A 109 7.90 -19.84 -8.98
CA LEU A 109 6.77 -20.22 -8.14
C LEU A 109 5.55 -20.57 -8.99
N ASN A 110 5.22 -19.75 -9.99
CA ASN A 110 4.09 -20.00 -10.89
C ASN A 110 4.32 -21.25 -11.73
N ARG A 111 5.55 -21.50 -12.21
CA ARG A 111 5.90 -22.72 -12.96
C ARG A 111 5.75 -24.00 -12.13
N GLN A 112 5.99 -23.89 -10.82
CA GLN A 112 5.79 -24.98 -9.87
C GLN A 112 4.33 -25.14 -9.41
N GLY A 113 3.41 -24.30 -9.88
CA GLY A 113 2.00 -24.31 -9.49
C GLY A 113 1.73 -23.76 -8.09
N VAL A 114 2.72 -23.07 -7.49
CA VAL A 114 2.54 -22.40 -6.20
C VAL A 114 1.68 -21.16 -6.41
N LYS A 115 0.60 -21.04 -5.64
CA LYS A 115 -0.27 -19.88 -5.67
C LYS A 115 0.37 -18.69 -4.95
N VAL A 116 0.40 -17.54 -5.62
CA VAL A 116 1.05 -16.30 -5.12
C VAL A 116 0.01 -15.21 -4.91
N TRP A 117 -0.03 -14.69 -3.70
CA TRP A 117 -0.98 -13.67 -3.29
C TRP A 117 -0.26 -12.41 -2.78
N LEU A 118 -0.77 -11.24 -3.13
CA LEU A 118 -0.27 -9.98 -2.59
C LEU A 118 -1.15 -9.51 -1.42
N LEU A 119 -0.55 -9.31 -0.25
CA LEU A 119 -1.16 -8.70 0.93
C LEU A 119 -0.34 -7.46 1.32
N SER A 120 -0.77 -6.27 0.92
CA SER A 120 0.04 -5.05 1.01
C SER A 120 -0.62 -3.93 1.82
N ASN A 121 0.10 -3.38 2.80
CA ASN A 121 -0.25 -2.11 3.44
C ASN A 121 0.07 -0.98 2.46
N ALA A 122 -0.93 -0.54 1.70
CA ALA A 122 -0.76 0.41 0.61
C ALA A 122 -2.09 1.07 0.19
N GLN A 123 -2.00 1.98 -0.76
CA GLN A 123 -3.14 2.63 -1.39
C GLN A 123 -3.36 2.05 -2.79
N ALA A 124 -4.53 1.47 -3.04
CA ALA A 124 -4.85 0.80 -4.32
C ALA A 124 -4.71 1.74 -5.52
N ILE A 125 -5.12 3.00 -5.37
CA ILE A 125 -5.01 4.03 -6.42
C ILE A 125 -3.55 4.24 -6.88
N PHE A 126 -2.56 3.97 -6.04
CA PHE A 126 -1.15 4.07 -6.38
C PHE A 126 -0.57 2.72 -6.79
N THR A 127 -0.85 1.70 -5.99
CA THR A 127 -0.18 0.40 -6.10
C THR A 127 -0.62 -0.38 -7.32
N MET A 128 -1.91 -0.35 -7.69
CA MET A 128 -2.38 -1.10 -8.86
C MET A 128 -1.73 -0.62 -10.16
N PRO A 129 -1.72 0.69 -10.50
CA PRO A 129 -1.01 1.18 -11.69
C PRO A 129 0.49 0.91 -11.66
N GLU A 130 1.11 0.93 -10.48
CA GLU A 130 2.54 0.63 -10.33
C GLU A 130 2.85 -0.84 -10.60
N LEU A 131 2.03 -1.77 -10.11
CA LEU A 131 2.14 -3.20 -10.42
C LEU A 131 1.90 -3.50 -11.90
N GLU A 132 0.93 -2.81 -12.52
CA GLU A 132 0.67 -2.92 -13.96
C GLU A 132 1.86 -2.41 -14.79
N GLN A 133 2.39 -1.24 -14.45
CA GLN A 133 3.56 -0.64 -15.12
C GLN A 133 4.79 -1.57 -15.04
N LEU A 134 4.96 -2.27 -13.92
CA LEU A 134 6.04 -3.23 -13.71
C LEU A 134 5.72 -4.63 -14.27
N GLY A 135 4.52 -4.86 -14.81
CA GLY A 135 4.10 -6.17 -15.30
C GLY A 135 4.03 -7.25 -14.20
N LEU A 136 3.87 -6.84 -12.93
CA LEU A 136 3.84 -7.74 -11.78
C LEU A 136 2.46 -8.37 -11.55
N VAL A 137 1.36 -7.72 -11.97
CA VAL A 137 -0.02 -8.20 -11.73
C VAL A 137 -0.21 -9.65 -12.19
N ARG A 138 0.37 -10.02 -13.33
CA ARG A 138 0.24 -11.35 -13.92
C ARG A 138 0.81 -12.50 -13.10
N TYR A 139 1.63 -12.21 -12.09
CA TYR A 139 2.23 -13.23 -11.24
C TYR A 139 1.40 -13.57 -10.01
N PHE A 140 0.36 -12.78 -9.71
CA PHE A 140 -0.47 -12.98 -8.55
C PHE A 140 -1.79 -13.64 -8.91
N ASP A 141 -2.17 -14.67 -8.16
CA ASP A 141 -3.50 -15.27 -8.21
C ASP A 141 -4.56 -14.39 -7.56
N GLY A 142 -4.14 -13.46 -6.69
CA GLY A 142 -5.00 -12.43 -6.14
C GLY A 142 -4.23 -11.34 -5.41
N ILE A 143 -4.89 -10.20 -5.24
CA ILE A 143 -4.31 -8.98 -4.67
C ILE A 143 -5.27 -8.40 -3.64
N ALA A 144 -4.77 -8.20 -2.41
CA ALA A 144 -5.43 -7.45 -1.36
C ALA A 144 -4.56 -6.26 -0.94
N ILE A 145 -5.16 -5.07 -1.00
CA ILE A 145 -4.51 -3.81 -0.62
C ILE A 145 -5.31 -3.21 0.54
N SER A 146 -4.63 -2.73 1.57
CA SER A 146 -5.24 -2.29 2.82
C SER A 146 -6.25 -1.16 2.66
N SER A 147 -6.04 -0.24 1.70
CA SER A 147 -7.00 0.84 1.44
C SER A 147 -8.37 0.36 0.95
N ASP A 148 -8.44 -0.82 0.31
CA ASP A 148 -9.70 -1.42 -0.12
C ASP A 148 -10.39 -2.17 1.02
N ALA A 149 -9.59 -2.75 1.92
CA ALA A 149 -10.07 -3.51 3.07
C ALA A 149 -10.54 -2.61 4.23
N GLY A 150 -9.95 -1.41 4.37
CA GLY A 150 -10.13 -0.54 5.53
C GLY A 150 -9.29 -0.95 6.75
N PHE A 151 -8.63 -2.09 6.69
CA PHE A 151 -7.70 -2.63 7.70
C PHE A 151 -6.33 -2.87 7.10
N LYS A 152 -5.31 -2.89 7.96
CA LYS A 152 -3.93 -3.18 7.53
C LYS A 152 -3.21 -4.13 8.49
N LYS A 153 -2.15 -4.74 8.02
CA LYS A 153 -1.25 -5.52 8.89
C LYS A 153 -0.81 -4.65 10.09
N PRO A 154 -0.75 -5.19 11.30
CA PRO A 154 -0.78 -6.62 11.66
C PRO A 154 -2.15 -7.24 11.93
N ASP A 155 -3.27 -6.57 11.63
CA ASP A 155 -4.59 -7.10 11.94
C ASP A 155 -4.93 -8.34 11.10
N ALA A 156 -5.45 -9.38 11.76
CA ALA A 156 -5.91 -10.62 11.11
C ALA A 156 -7.09 -10.36 10.15
N GLU A 157 -7.90 -9.34 10.42
CA GLU A 157 -9.00 -8.91 9.57
C GLU A 157 -8.55 -8.59 8.14
N PHE A 158 -7.31 -8.11 7.98
CA PHE A 158 -6.78 -7.85 6.64
C PHE A 158 -6.43 -9.15 5.91
N ALA A 159 -5.92 -10.17 6.59
CA ALA A 159 -5.75 -11.50 6.00
C ALA A 159 -7.11 -12.16 5.71
N ALA A 160 -8.07 -12.04 6.64
CA ALA A 160 -9.43 -12.53 6.44
C ALA A 160 -10.12 -11.87 5.23
N TYR A 161 -9.87 -10.57 4.99
CA TYR A 161 -10.34 -9.89 3.78
C TYR A 161 -9.82 -10.53 2.51
N LEU A 162 -8.52 -10.90 2.45
CA LEU A 162 -7.94 -11.61 1.30
C LEU A 162 -8.67 -12.94 1.06
N PHE A 163 -8.85 -13.74 2.12
CA PHE A 163 -9.51 -15.06 2.00
C PHE A 163 -10.98 -14.91 1.56
N ALA A 164 -11.69 -13.93 2.10
CA ALA A 164 -13.07 -13.67 1.72
C ALA A 164 -13.22 -13.12 0.29
N LYS A 165 -12.20 -12.40 -0.21
CA LYS A 165 -12.21 -11.83 -1.57
C LYS A 165 -12.06 -12.89 -2.65
N TYR A 166 -11.45 -14.04 -2.33
CA TYR A 166 -11.16 -15.13 -3.27
C TYR A 166 -11.60 -16.49 -2.71
N PRO A 167 -12.91 -16.69 -2.45
CA PRO A 167 -13.42 -17.88 -1.78
C PRO A 167 -13.22 -19.16 -2.59
N GLU A 168 -13.16 -19.05 -3.92
CA GLU A 168 -12.95 -20.19 -4.83
C GLU A 168 -11.53 -20.76 -4.76
N ALA A 169 -10.59 -20.02 -4.19
CA ALA A 169 -9.20 -20.45 -4.08
C ALA A 169 -8.95 -21.43 -2.91
N ASP A 170 -9.93 -21.64 -2.04
CA ASP A 170 -9.85 -22.52 -0.84
C ASP A 170 -8.57 -22.29 -0.02
N ILE A 171 -8.26 -21.01 0.21
CA ILE A 171 -7.07 -20.60 0.95
C ILE A 171 -7.33 -20.80 2.44
N THR A 172 -6.46 -21.59 3.10
CA THR A 172 -6.49 -21.73 4.55
C THR A 172 -5.18 -21.20 5.16
N PRO A 173 -5.24 -20.49 6.30
CA PRO A 173 -4.06 -19.87 6.90
C PRO A 173 -2.90 -20.85 7.11
N GLU A 174 -3.17 -22.07 7.54
CA GLU A 174 -2.17 -23.08 7.87
C GLU A 174 -1.36 -23.53 6.65
N LYS A 175 -1.93 -23.38 5.43
CA LYS A 175 -1.25 -23.67 4.17
C LYS A 175 -0.53 -22.47 3.59
N CYS A 176 -0.63 -21.29 4.24
CA CYS A 176 -0.03 -20.05 3.76
C CYS A 176 1.34 -19.82 4.40
N LEU A 177 2.25 -19.29 3.58
CA LEU A 177 3.52 -18.73 4.00
C LEU A 177 3.51 -17.23 3.71
N MET A 178 3.46 -16.41 4.76
CA MET A 178 3.66 -14.98 4.62
C MET A 178 5.15 -14.69 4.45
N VAL A 179 5.52 -13.98 3.41
CA VAL A 179 6.90 -13.52 3.18
C VAL A 179 6.94 -12.00 3.29
N GLY A 180 7.74 -11.48 4.21
CA GLY A 180 7.80 -10.04 4.46
C GLY A 180 9.09 -9.59 5.12
N ASN A 181 9.31 -8.28 5.14
CA ASN A 181 10.54 -7.66 5.62
C ASN A 181 10.38 -6.82 6.90
N GLU A 182 9.18 -6.79 7.46
CA GLU A 182 8.84 -6.07 8.67
C GLU A 182 8.10 -7.00 9.63
N TYR A 183 8.77 -7.45 10.70
CA TYR A 183 8.17 -8.39 11.64
C TYR A 183 6.95 -7.79 12.35
N GLY A 184 7.02 -6.49 12.71
CA GLY A 184 5.93 -5.77 13.38
C GLY A 184 4.61 -5.71 12.60
N SER A 185 4.65 -5.87 11.28
CA SER A 185 3.46 -5.94 10.41
C SER A 185 3.30 -7.30 9.75
N ASP A 186 4.29 -7.77 8.98
CA ASP A 186 4.23 -9.01 8.20
C ASP A 186 4.25 -10.26 9.09
N GLY A 187 5.19 -10.30 10.05
CA GLY A 187 5.27 -11.40 11.01
C GLY A 187 4.04 -11.45 11.90
N LYS A 188 3.62 -10.31 12.41
CA LYS A 188 2.46 -10.24 13.31
C LYS A 188 1.14 -10.56 12.63
N VAL A 189 0.91 -10.19 11.37
CA VAL A 189 -0.32 -10.64 10.67
C VAL A 189 -0.29 -12.14 10.44
N ALA A 190 0.88 -12.73 10.17
CA ALA A 190 0.99 -14.18 10.03
C ALA A 190 0.64 -14.90 11.36
N GLU A 191 1.21 -14.46 12.48
CA GLU A 191 0.86 -14.98 13.80
C GLU A 191 -0.64 -14.83 14.11
N ASN A 192 -1.18 -13.63 13.94
CA ASN A 192 -2.58 -13.31 14.26
C ASN A 192 -3.58 -14.07 13.38
N ALA A 193 -3.22 -14.37 12.13
CA ALA A 193 -4.06 -15.11 11.19
C ALA A 193 -3.77 -16.63 11.16
N GLY A 194 -2.78 -17.14 11.91
CA GLY A 194 -2.41 -18.57 11.91
C GLY A 194 -1.64 -19.04 10.68
N MET A 195 -0.91 -18.13 10.01
CA MET A 195 -0.05 -18.44 8.86
C MET A 195 1.40 -18.73 9.31
N ASN A 196 2.17 -19.41 8.45
CA ASN A 196 3.62 -19.46 8.60
C ASN A 196 4.25 -18.14 8.14
N PHE A 197 5.46 -17.84 8.66
CA PHE A 197 6.17 -16.60 8.30
C PHE A 197 7.61 -16.87 7.88
N LEU A 198 8.02 -16.23 6.78
CA LEU A 198 9.40 -16.17 6.32
C LEU A 198 9.87 -14.71 6.32
N TYR A 199 10.86 -14.43 7.14
CA TYR A 199 11.46 -13.10 7.23
C TYR A 199 12.45 -12.86 6.09
N ALA A 200 12.16 -11.89 5.23
CA ALA A 200 12.98 -11.51 4.07
C ALA A 200 13.64 -10.14 4.31
N VAL A 201 14.86 -10.11 4.80
CA VAL A 201 15.59 -8.87 5.06
C VAL A 201 15.85 -8.10 3.77
N SER A 202 15.57 -6.80 3.77
CA SER A 202 15.82 -5.89 2.65
C SER A 202 16.34 -4.53 3.16
N ASN A 203 16.67 -3.62 2.25
CA ASN A 203 17.03 -2.24 2.60
C ASN A 203 15.84 -1.46 3.24
N LEU A 204 14.61 -1.91 3.06
CA LEU A 204 13.42 -1.34 3.67
C LEU A 204 13.08 -1.96 5.04
N THR A 205 13.80 -3.00 5.46
CA THR A 205 13.63 -3.58 6.79
C THR A 205 14.02 -2.55 7.85
N PRO A 206 13.18 -2.31 8.89
CA PRO A 206 13.50 -1.39 9.98
C PRO A 206 14.85 -1.71 10.61
N GLU A 207 15.65 -0.67 10.88
CA GLU A 207 17.01 -0.86 11.41
C GLU A 207 17.02 -1.58 12.76
N SER A 208 16.00 -1.32 13.61
CA SER A 208 15.78 -2.02 14.88
C SER A 208 15.56 -3.53 14.71
N GLU A 209 14.98 -3.95 13.60
CA GLU A 209 14.74 -5.37 13.30
C GLU A 209 15.95 -6.04 12.63
N ARG A 210 16.79 -5.29 11.87
CA ARG A 210 17.98 -5.84 11.20
C ARG A 210 19.01 -6.37 12.20
N ALA A 211 19.21 -5.68 13.32
CA ALA A 211 20.17 -6.06 14.34
C ALA A 211 19.85 -7.40 15.03
N GLU A 212 18.56 -7.71 15.17
CA GLU A 212 18.09 -8.94 15.81
C GLU A 212 18.28 -10.19 14.93
N TYR A 213 18.27 -10.04 13.61
CA TYR A 213 18.39 -11.13 12.65
C TYR A 213 19.78 -11.27 11.99
N GLN A 214 20.76 -10.44 12.36
CA GLN A 214 22.14 -10.53 11.85
C GLN A 214 22.99 -11.62 12.49
N THR A 215 22.42 -12.49 13.32
CA THR A 215 23.13 -13.62 13.88
C THR A 215 22.45 -14.95 13.56
N PRO A 216 22.60 -15.52 12.35
CA PRO A 216 22.59 -16.96 12.26
C PRO A 216 23.91 -17.40 12.87
N SER A 217 23.87 -18.12 13.96
CA SER A 217 25.00 -18.93 14.39
C SER A 217 25.39 -19.85 13.23
N GLN A 218 26.41 -19.45 12.44
CA GLN A 218 27.29 -20.40 11.82
C GLN A 218 28.03 -21.08 13.00
N LYS A 219 27.48 -22.16 13.44
CA LYS A 219 28.17 -23.19 14.17
C LYS A 219 28.00 -24.46 13.38
N GLU A 220 29.09 -24.78 12.71
CA GLU A 220 29.60 -26.09 12.26
C GLU A 220 28.68 -27.28 12.32
#